data_937df0a2551343eff2864449d394ac7e
#
_entry.id   937df0a2551343eff2864449d394ac7e
#
_cell.length_a   1.000
_cell.length_b   1.000
_cell.length_c   1.000
_cell.angle_alpha   90.00
_cell.angle_beta   90.00
_cell.angle_gamma   90.00
#
_symmetry.space_group_name_H-M   'P 1'
#
loop_
_entity.id
_entity.type
_entity.pdbx_description
1 polymer ?
#
loop_
_entity_poly.entity_id
_entity_poly.type
_entity_poly.pdbx_seq_one_letter_code
_entity_poly.pdbx_strand_id
1 'polypeptide(L)'
;MKPKTNGIIKALKSHSKETGTKPFTTQIQYKDLDPKVYYEYTNTTVLIRFDSSVFNTKENIKLFSDSSCKFFPTTDNLFLNYTEYNKTQTFNTRLLLDTIRKLEKNPKTYVKETKKHRFIDYSFYTNCFTNCLNSTSPVFFRVDSYNLKTVLRVFSMLQCDKTTITYNEKHPHRPVTLQCELATAIIAPIRYMD
;
A
#
# COMPACT_ATOMS: atom_id res chain seq x y z
N MET A 1 15.29 -5.44 16.06
CA MET A 1 14.75 -6.75 15.61
C MET A 1 14.81 -6.78 14.08
N LYS A 2 15.22 -7.89 13.42
CA LYS A 2 15.33 -7.90 11.94
C LYS A 2 13.94 -7.99 11.28
N PRO A 3 13.69 -7.26 10.17
CA PRO A 3 12.44 -7.38 9.42
C PRO A 3 12.16 -8.82 9.00
N LYS A 4 10.88 -9.20 8.95
CA LYS A 4 10.44 -10.54 8.51
C LYS A 4 10.42 -10.62 6.97
N THR A 5 11.58 -10.53 6.32
CA THR A 5 11.75 -10.47 4.86
C THR A 5 10.99 -11.56 4.10
N ASN A 6 11.11 -12.82 4.53
CA ASN A 6 10.35 -13.93 3.91
C ASN A 6 8.84 -13.76 4.02
N GLY A 7 8.35 -13.17 5.11
CA GLY A 7 6.94 -12.83 5.27
C GLY A 7 6.47 -11.75 4.28
N ILE A 8 7.30 -10.73 4.06
CA ILE A 8 7.04 -9.67 3.08
C ILE A 8 6.97 -10.26 1.67
N ILE A 9 7.96 -11.04 1.28
CA ILE A 9 8.00 -11.71 -0.04
C ILE A 9 6.74 -12.58 -0.24
N LYS A 10 6.35 -13.37 0.77
CA LYS A 10 5.13 -14.19 0.71
C LYS A 10 3.85 -13.34 0.56
N ALA A 11 3.75 -12.22 1.27
CA ALA A 11 2.60 -11.31 1.18
C ALA A 11 2.50 -10.67 -0.22
N LEU A 12 3.61 -10.20 -0.78
CA LEU A 12 3.65 -9.60 -2.10
C LEU A 12 3.41 -10.63 -3.22
N LYS A 13 3.91 -11.86 -3.06
CA LYS A 13 3.61 -12.98 -3.95
C LYS A 13 2.11 -13.29 -4.00
N SER A 14 1.44 -13.37 -2.85
CA SER A 14 -0.01 -13.58 -2.77
C SER A 14 -0.76 -12.44 -3.45
N HIS A 15 -0.39 -11.19 -3.15
CA HIS A 15 -0.98 -10.00 -3.73
C HIS A 15 -0.84 -9.97 -5.26
N SER A 16 0.35 -10.25 -5.78
CA SER A 16 0.62 -10.33 -7.22
C SER A 16 -0.25 -11.40 -7.90
N LYS A 17 -0.40 -12.57 -7.29
CA LYS A 17 -1.23 -13.66 -7.81
C LYS A 17 -2.71 -13.30 -7.86
N GLU A 18 -3.25 -12.67 -6.81
CA GLU A 18 -4.67 -12.31 -6.71
C GLU A 18 -5.06 -11.14 -7.63
N THR A 19 -4.13 -10.20 -7.85
CA THR A 19 -4.38 -9.03 -8.72
C THR A 19 -4.06 -9.27 -10.19
N GLY A 20 -3.62 -10.49 -10.55
CA GLY A 20 -3.19 -10.89 -11.88
C GLY A 20 -1.68 -10.70 -12.08
N THR A 21 -1.00 -11.78 -12.45
CA THR A 21 0.44 -11.77 -12.70
C THR A 21 0.75 -11.10 -14.03
N LYS A 22 1.23 -9.87 -13.97
CA LYS A 22 1.89 -9.21 -15.08
C LYS A 22 3.40 -9.37 -14.93
N PRO A 23 4.23 -9.30 -16.01
CA PRO A 23 5.67 -9.53 -15.90
C PRO A 23 6.36 -8.74 -14.80
N PHE A 24 6.01 -7.46 -14.62
CA PHE A 24 6.61 -6.60 -13.60
C PHE A 24 6.10 -6.87 -12.17
N THR A 25 4.96 -7.56 -11.98
CA THR A 25 4.46 -7.92 -10.65
C THR A 25 5.08 -9.22 -10.12
N THR A 26 5.97 -9.84 -10.89
CA THR A 26 6.59 -11.12 -10.54
C THR A 26 7.91 -10.96 -9.79
N GLN A 27 8.33 -9.73 -9.54
CA GLN A 27 9.56 -9.44 -8.81
C GLN A 27 9.45 -8.18 -7.95
N ILE A 28 10.37 -8.08 -6.98
CA ILE A 28 10.73 -6.83 -6.32
C ILE A 28 12.01 -6.35 -6.99
N GLN A 29 11.98 -5.18 -7.61
CA GLN A 29 13.12 -4.64 -8.34
C GLN A 29 14.09 -3.94 -7.40
N TYR A 30 15.37 -4.28 -7.49
CA TYR A 30 16.46 -3.50 -6.91
C TYR A 30 16.80 -2.33 -7.82
N LYS A 31 16.88 -1.14 -7.27
CA LYS A 31 17.25 0.08 -7.97
C LYS A 31 18.41 0.75 -7.26
N ASP A 32 19.51 0.87 -7.98
CA ASP A 32 20.71 1.61 -7.56
C ASP A 32 20.84 2.84 -8.46
N LEU A 33 20.21 3.92 -8.02
CA LEU A 33 20.19 5.20 -8.73
C LEU A 33 20.88 6.21 -7.81
N ASP A 34 22.17 6.44 -8.02
CA ASP A 34 22.96 7.37 -7.21
C ASP A 34 22.23 8.73 -7.05
N PRO A 35 22.04 9.25 -5.85
CA PRO A 35 22.47 8.73 -4.54
C PRO A 35 21.44 7.79 -3.85
N LYS A 36 20.46 7.27 -4.56
CA LYS A 36 19.32 6.53 -3.99
C LYS A 36 19.40 5.04 -4.28
N VAL A 37 19.39 4.23 -3.25
CA VAL A 37 19.31 2.77 -3.33
C VAL A 37 18.03 2.30 -2.65
N TYR A 38 17.18 1.59 -3.36
CA TYR A 38 15.92 1.09 -2.84
C TYR A 38 15.41 -0.13 -3.61
N TYR A 39 14.35 -0.75 -3.07
CA TYR A 39 13.62 -1.81 -3.74
C TYR A 39 12.22 -1.36 -4.07
N GLU A 40 11.68 -1.77 -5.19
CA GLU A 40 10.31 -1.46 -5.58
C GLU A 40 9.50 -2.69 -5.95
N TYR A 41 8.25 -2.69 -5.51
CA TYR A 41 7.22 -3.62 -5.93
C TYR A 41 6.02 -2.85 -6.47
N THR A 42 5.44 -3.32 -7.57
CA THR A 42 4.18 -2.77 -8.08
C THR A 42 3.30 -3.84 -8.71
N ASN A 43 1.97 -3.62 -8.67
CA ASN A 43 0.97 -4.39 -9.40
C ASN A 43 0.08 -3.50 -10.28
N THR A 44 0.49 -2.26 -10.59
CA THR A 44 -0.24 -1.17 -11.25
C THR A 44 -1.19 -0.38 -10.36
N THR A 45 -1.75 -0.95 -9.31
CA THR A 45 -2.66 -0.26 -8.37
C THR A 45 -2.00 0.07 -7.04
N VAL A 46 -0.91 -0.63 -6.72
CA VAL A 46 -0.05 -0.39 -5.56
C VAL A 46 1.38 -0.29 -6.02
N LEU A 47 2.10 0.69 -5.53
CA LEU A 47 3.55 0.81 -5.63
C LEU A 47 4.10 0.89 -4.21
N ILE A 48 5.08 0.03 -3.87
CA ILE A 48 5.77 0.07 -2.59
C ILE A 48 7.26 0.23 -2.85
N ARG A 49 7.83 1.28 -2.29
CA ARG A 49 9.27 1.54 -2.26
C ARG A 49 9.80 1.25 -0.87
N PHE A 50 10.75 0.34 -0.78
CA PHE A 50 11.41 -0.08 0.47
C PHE A 50 12.78 0.57 0.58
N ASP A 51 13.17 0.92 1.78
CA ASP A 51 14.56 1.24 2.08
C ASP A 51 15.49 0.08 1.72
N SER A 52 16.71 0.39 1.26
CA SER A 52 17.68 -0.61 0.83
C SER A 52 18.08 -1.60 1.92
N SER A 53 17.96 -1.22 3.19
CA SER A 53 18.26 -2.05 4.35
C SER A 53 17.26 -3.18 4.60
N VAL A 54 16.09 -3.15 3.95
CA VAL A 54 15.02 -4.16 4.17
C VAL A 54 15.42 -5.54 3.68
N PHE A 55 16.18 -5.62 2.59
CA PHE A 55 16.60 -6.88 1.98
C PHE A 55 18.12 -7.03 1.99
N ASN A 56 18.61 -8.24 2.28
CA ASN A 56 20.04 -8.55 2.34
C ASN A 56 20.59 -8.99 0.97
N THR A 57 20.27 -8.29 -0.09
CA THR A 57 20.75 -8.57 -1.44
C THR A 57 20.90 -7.26 -2.20
N LYS A 58 21.63 -7.28 -3.31
CA LYS A 58 21.70 -6.16 -4.27
C LYS A 58 21.12 -6.59 -5.63
N GLU A 59 20.21 -7.54 -5.62
CA GLU A 59 19.62 -8.11 -6.82
C GLU A 59 18.09 -8.05 -6.77
N ASN A 60 17.46 -8.19 -7.93
CA ASN A 60 16.02 -8.35 -8.03
C ASN A 60 15.55 -9.64 -7.31
N ILE A 61 14.45 -9.53 -6.56
CA ILE A 61 13.89 -10.66 -5.83
C ILE A 61 12.72 -11.22 -6.64
N LYS A 62 12.89 -12.43 -7.17
CA LYS A 62 11.84 -13.14 -7.89
C LYS A 62 10.72 -13.57 -6.93
N LEU A 63 9.48 -13.26 -7.27
CA LEU A 63 8.32 -13.71 -6.52
C LEU A 63 7.84 -15.09 -6.97
N PHE A 64 8.13 -15.47 -8.23
CA PHE A 64 7.79 -16.76 -8.84
C PHE A 64 8.99 -17.36 -9.57
N SER A 65 9.10 -18.70 -9.58
CA SER A 65 10.25 -19.43 -10.16
C SER A 65 10.44 -19.16 -11.66
N ASP A 66 9.33 -19.07 -12.40
CA ASP A 66 9.33 -18.99 -13.87
C ASP A 66 9.25 -17.56 -14.40
N SER A 67 9.42 -16.57 -13.53
CA SER A 67 9.26 -15.18 -13.91
C SER A 67 10.54 -14.57 -14.48
N SER A 68 10.48 -14.19 -15.76
CA SER A 68 11.40 -13.21 -16.34
C SER A 68 10.68 -11.87 -16.48
N CYS A 69 10.95 -10.91 -15.60
CA CYS A 69 10.47 -9.56 -15.81
C CYS A 69 11.36 -8.86 -16.85
N LYS A 70 10.84 -8.68 -18.05
CA LYS A 70 11.53 -7.96 -19.11
C LYS A 70 11.37 -6.43 -19.01
N PHE A 71 10.38 -5.98 -18.26
CA PHE A 71 10.03 -4.56 -18.16
C PHE A 71 9.47 -4.27 -16.77
N PHE A 72 10.02 -3.25 -16.12
CA PHE A 72 9.48 -2.68 -14.89
C PHE A 72 9.13 -1.21 -15.18
N PRO A 73 7.95 -0.73 -14.80
CA PRO A 73 7.53 0.63 -15.13
C PRO A 73 8.42 1.68 -14.47
N THR A 74 8.61 2.82 -15.14
CA THR A 74 9.27 3.99 -14.53
C THR A 74 8.35 4.57 -13.46
N THR A 75 8.83 4.65 -12.23
CA THR A 75 8.04 4.98 -11.05
C THR A 75 8.49 6.24 -10.34
N ASP A 76 9.65 6.81 -10.73
CA ASP A 76 10.29 7.89 -9.99
C ASP A 76 9.44 9.15 -9.91
N ASN A 77 8.77 9.51 -11.00
CA ASN A 77 7.86 10.66 -11.05
C ASN A 77 6.61 10.50 -10.18
N LEU A 78 6.24 9.27 -9.81
CA LEU A 78 5.04 9.02 -8.99
C LEU A 78 5.23 9.49 -7.54
N PHE A 79 6.47 9.52 -7.03
CA PHE A 79 6.77 10.00 -5.68
C PHE A 79 7.07 11.51 -5.63
N LEU A 80 7.29 12.15 -6.78
CA LEU A 80 7.68 13.57 -6.86
C LEU A 80 6.48 14.51 -7.10
N ASN A 81 5.41 14.05 -7.74
CA ASN A 81 4.36 14.91 -8.30
C ASN A 81 3.12 15.09 -7.41
N TYR A 82 3.14 14.69 -6.14
CA TYR A 82 1.98 14.83 -5.28
C TYR A 82 2.07 16.05 -4.35
N THR A 83 2.24 17.23 -4.93
CA THR A 83 2.20 18.50 -4.19
C THR A 83 0.79 18.91 -3.75
N GLU A 84 -0.24 18.22 -4.23
CA GLU A 84 -1.65 18.53 -3.96
C GLU A 84 -2.23 17.83 -2.72
N TYR A 85 -1.43 17.16 -1.92
CA TYR A 85 -1.88 16.58 -0.66
C TYR A 85 -2.11 17.67 0.38
N ASN A 86 -3.31 17.69 0.97
CA ASN A 86 -3.68 18.69 1.95
C ASN A 86 -3.98 18.12 3.34
N LYS A 87 -3.99 16.80 3.48
CA LYS A 87 -4.21 16.12 4.75
C LYS A 87 -3.19 15.04 5.00
N THR A 88 -2.68 15.03 6.21
CA THR A 88 -1.75 14.01 6.70
C THR A 88 -2.19 13.56 8.07
N GLN A 89 -2.28 12.24 8.27
CA GLN A 89 -2.67 11.64 9.53
C GLN A 89 -1.78 10.46 9.85
N THR A 90 -1.44 10.29 11.12
CA THR A 90 -0.58 9.19 11.59
C THR A 90 -1.37 8.24 12.47
N PHE A 91 -1.24 6.96 12.19
CA PHE A 91 -1.96 5.87 12.83
C PHE A 91 -1.01 4.86 13.46
N ASN A 92 -1.47 4.15 14.47
CA ASN A 92 -0.82 2.91 14.87
C ASN A 92 -1.08 1.85 13.78
N THR A 93 0.00 1.31 13.21
CA THR A 93 -0.04 0.40 12.05
C THR A 93 -0.86 -0.85 12.31
N ARG A 94 -0.67 -1.50 13.46
CA ARG A 94 -1.37 -2.75 13.82
C ARG A 94 -2.84 -2.49 14.08
N LEU A 95 -3.15 -1.44 14.84
CA LEU A 95 -4.52 -1.10 15.18
C LEU A 95 -5.31 -0.73 13.90
N LEU A 96 -4.71 0.03 12.97
CA LEU A 96 -5.32 0.33 11.69
C LEU A 96 -5.58 -0.93 10.86
N LEU A 97 -4.59 -1.84 10.76
CA LEU A 97 -4.75 -3.11 10.06
C LEU A 97 -5.88 -3.97 10.64
N ASP A 98 -5.98 -4.05 11.97
CA ASP A 98 -7.02 -4.83 12.64
C ASP A 98 -8.41 -4.18 12.48
N THR A 99 -8.48 -2.86 12.46
CA THR A 99 -9.72 -2.13 12.17
C THR A 99 -10.22 -2.45 10.76
N ILE A 100 -9.36 -2.39 9.75
CA ILE A 100 -9.73 -2.73 8.37
C ILE A 100 -10.21 -4.18 8.26
N ARG A 101 -9.55 -5.12 8.92
CA ARG A 101 -9.99 -6.53 8.98
C ARG A 101 -11.36 -6.71 9.61
N LYS A 102 -11.69 -5.93 10.65
CA LYS A 102 -13.03 -5.94 11.27
C LYS A 102 -14.08 -5.36 10.33
N LEU A 103 -13.76 -4.26 9.65
CA LEU A 103 -14.64 -3.64 8.67
C LEU A 103 -14.95 -4.61 7.51
N GLU A 104 -13.96 -5.31 6.98
CA GLU A 104 -14.16 -6.29 5.91
C GLU A 104 -15.07 -7.46 6.28
N LYS A 105 -15.17 -7.81 7.57
CA LYS A 105 -16.06 -8.87 8.05
C LYS A 105 -17.52 -8.43 8.18
N ASN A 106 -17.79 -7.12 8.15
CA ASN A 106 -19.15 -6.60 8.27
C ASN A 106 -19.74 -6.39 6.85
N PRO A 107 -20.77 -7.16 6.46
CA PRO A 107 -21.36 -7.06 5.11
C PRO A 107 -21.99 -5.70 4.82
N LYS A 108 -22.35 -4.92 5.84
CA LYS A 108 -22.87 -3.54 5.69
C LYS A 108 -21.78 -2.52 5.35
N THR A 109 -20.52 -2.92 5.38
CA THR A 109 -19.38 -2.01 5.22
C THR A 109 -19.03 -1.74 3.75
N TYR A 110 -19.48 -2.58 2.83
CA TYR A 110 -19.16 -2.46 1.41
C TYR A 110 -20.09 -1.51 0.71
N VAL A 111 -19.55 -0.44 0.15
CA VAL A 111 -20.33 0.54 -0.63
C VAL A 111 -20.68 0.00 -2.02
N LYS A 112 -19.82 -0.84 -2.58
CA LYS A 112 -20.04 -1.50 -3.87
C LYS A 112 -19.29 -2.83 -3.94
N GLU A 113 -19.98 -3.86 -4.32
CA GLU A 113 -19.39 -5.17 -4.60
C GLU A 113 -19.43 -5.42 -6.12
N THR A 114 -18.26 -5.60 -6.72
CA THR A 114 -18.17 -6.12 -8.08
C THR A 114 -17.70 -7.58 -8.01
N LYS A 115 -17.87 -8.36 -9.08
CA LYS A 115 -17.44 -9.78 -9.13
C LYS A 115 -15.97 -10.00 -8.76
N LYS A 116 -15.15 -8.96 -8.75
CA LYS A 116 -13.68 -9.04 -8.51
C LYS A 116 -13.16 -8.18 -7.37
N HIS A 117 -13.88 -7.15 -6.92
CA HIS A 117 -13.36 -6.18 -5.96
C HIS A 117 -14.40 -5.77 -4.93
N ARG A 118 -13.98 -5.68 -3.68
CA ARG A 118 -14.77 -5.15 -2.57
C ARG A 118 -14.18 -3.82 -2.17
N PHE A 119 -15.00 -2.78 -2.17
CA PHE A 119 -14.57 -1.42 -1.87
C PHE A 119 -15.14 -0.98 -0.53
N ILE A 120 -14.29 -0.39 0.30
CA ILE A 120 -14.69 0.31 1.50
C ILE A 120 -14.53 1.81 1.22
N ASP A 121 -15.61 2.55 1.32
CA ASP A 121 -15.53 4.01 1.33
C ASP A 121 -15.18 4.47 2.74
N TYR A 122 -13.93 4.78 2.95
CA TYR A 122 -13.43 5.18 4.26
C TYR A 122 -13.98 6.53 4.73
N SER A 123 -14.57 7.33 3.84
CA SER A 123 -15.25 8.56 4.24
C SER A 123 -16.48 8.30 5.13
N PHE A 124 -17.13 7.15 4.97
CA PHE A 124 -18.28 6.74 5.79
C PHE A 124 -17.89 6.21 7.18
N TYR A 125 -16.65 5.81 7.39
CA TYR A 125 -16.21 5.11 8.61
C TYR A 125 -15.28 5.93 9.49
N THR A 126 -15.46 7.25 9.45
CA THR A 126 -14.69 8.20 10.28
C THR A 126 -14.63 7.77 11.75
N ASN A 127 -15.74 7.30 12.32
CA ASN A 127 -15.80 6.87 13.73
C ASN A 127 -15.00 5.60 14.01
N CYS A 128 -14.84 4.69 13.04
CA CYS A 128 -14.01 3.49 13.20
C CYS A 128 -12.52 3.83 13.16
N PHE A 129 -12.14 4.88 12.42
CA PHE A 129 -10.76 5.35 12.34
C PHE A 129 -10.40 6.29 13.48
N THR A 130 -11.34 7.04 14.05
CA THR A 130 -11.08 7.91 15.22
C THR A 130 -10.59 7.12 16.42
N ASN A 131 -11.05 5.88 16.62
CA ASN A 131 -10.53 4.99 17.66
C ASN A 131 -9.08 4.52 17.41
N CYS A 132 -8.59 4.60 16.16
CA CYS A 132 -7.21 4.29 15.77
C CYS A 132 -6.33 5.54 15.73
N LEU A 133 -6.93 6.71 15.88
CA LEU A 133 -6.32 8.03 15.82
C LEU A 133 -6.25 8.62 17.22
N ASN A 134 -5.14 9.25 17.52
CA ASN A 134 -5.12 10.29 18.54
C ASN A 134 -5.67 11.63 17.98
N SER A 135 -6.54 11.59 16.96
CA SER A 135 -7.08 12.77 16.31
C SER A 135 -8.58 12.61 16.02
N THR A 136 -9.33 13.68 16.18
CA THR A 136 -10.78 13.78 15.94
C THR A 136 -11.15 14.12 14.48
N SER A 137 -10.16 14.20 13.59
CA SER A 137 -10.41 14.60 12.20
C SER A 137 -10.90 13.42 11.37
N PRO A 138 -11.97 13.59 10.58
CA PRO A 138 -12.46 12.56 9.66
C PRO A 138 -11.43 12.24 8.58
N VAL A 139 -11.46 11.01 8.09
CA VAL A 139 -10.60 10.52 7.01
C VAL A 139 -11.43 10.42 5.73
N PHE A 140 -10.96 11.05 4.65
CA PHE A 140 -11.66 11.10 3.37
C PHE A 140 -10.75 10.61 2.24
N PHE A 141 -10.75 9.30 1.98
CA PHE A 141 -10.12 8.73 0.80
C PHE A 141 -10.84 7.45 0.36
N ARG A 142 -10.62 7.04 -0.89
CA ARG A 142 -11.21 5.83 -1.49
C ARG A 142 -10.12 4.96 -2.08
N VAL A 143 -9.88 3.82 -1.51
CA VAL A 143 -8.91 2.84 -2.00
C VAL A 143 -9.45 1.43 -1.86
N ASP A 144 -8.93 0.53 -2.67
CA ASP A 144 -9.21 -0.89 -2.54
C ASP A 144 -8.74 -1.40 -1.18
N SER A 145 -9.63 -2.05 -0.43
CA SER A 145 -9.35 -2.53 0.93
C SER A 145 -8.28 -3.61 0.96
N TYR A 146 -8.21 -4.44 -0.08
CA TYR A 146 -7.21 -5.48 -0.20
C TYR A 146 -5.80 -4.88 -0.42
N ASN A 147 -5.70 -3.85 -1.26
CA ASN A 147 -4.46 -3.11 -1.48
C ASN A 147 -3.99 -2.43 -0.19
N LEU A 148 -4.89 -1.71 0.50
CA LEU A 148 -4.57 -1.04 1.77
C LEU A 148 -4.13 -2.05 2.84
N LYS A 149 -4.87 -3.14 2.99
CA LYS A 149 -4.53 -4.23 3.93
C LYS A 149 -3.18 -4.86 3.62
N THR A 150 -2.86 -5.06 2.34
CA THR A 150 -1.55 -5.61 1.92
C THR A 150 -0.41 -4.68 2.32
N VAL A 151 -0.53 -3.37 2.05
CA VAL A 151 0.49 -2.38 2.45
C VAL A 151 0.68 -2.36 3.97
N LEU A 152 -0.42 -2.26 4.73
CA LEU A 152 -0.34 -2.24 6.19
C LEU A 152 0.22 -3.55 6.79
N ARG A 153 -0.09 -4.70 6.17
CA ARG A 153 0.51 -5.99 6.55
C ARG A 153 2.02 -5.98 6.32
N VAL A 154 2.48 -5.44 5.19
CA VAL A 154 3.90 -5.26 4.90
C VAL A 154 4.56 -4.34 5.93
N PHE A 155 3.98 -3.18 6.23
CA PHE A 155 4.49 -2.24 7.24
C PHE A 155 4.54 -2.87 8.64
N SER A 156 3.54 -3.67 9.00
CA SER A 156 3.56 -4.44 10.26
C SER A 156 4.68 -5.48 10.30
N MET A 157 5.02 -6.12 9.17
CA MET A 157 6.16 -7.05 9.05
C MET A 157 7.51 -6.35 9.10
N LEU A 158 7.57 -5.10 8.64
CA LEU A 158 8.72 -4.19 8.82
C LEU A 158 8.86 -3.71 10.26
N GLN A 159 7.90 -4.04 11.13
CA GLN A 159 7.83 -3.61 12.54
C GLN A 159 7.69 -2.10 12.70
N CYS A 160 7.10 -1.44 11.72
CA CYS A 160 6.78 -0.02 11.80
C CYS A 160 5.54 0.16 12.69
N ASP A 161 5.70 0.80 13.84
CA ASP A 161 4.60 1.06 14.79
C ASP A 161 3.62 2.11 14.27
N LYS A 162 4.12 3.05 13.47
CA LYS A 162 3.35 4.17 12.95
C LYS A 162 3.29 4.13 11.43
N THR A 163 2.12 4.41 10.89
CA THR A 163 1.86 4.64 9.47
C THR A 163 1.28 6.04 9.29
N THR A 164 1.94 6.86 8.51
CA THR A 164 1.43 8.17 8.11
C THR A 164 0.71 8.02 6.78
N ILE A 165 -0.54 8.46 6.70
CA ILE A 165 -1.36 8.47 5.49
C ILE A 165 -1.52 9.92 5.05
N THR A 166 -1.20 10.17 3.78
CA THR A 166 -1.34 11.49 3.15
C THR A 166 -2.28 11.36 1.96
N TYR A 167 -3.27 12.23 1.89
CA TYR A 167 -4.34 12.20 0.89
C TYR A 167 -4.87 13.59 0.58
N ASN A 168 -5.67 13.70 -0.48
CA ASN A 168 -6.36 14.93 -0.84
C ASN A 168 -7.83 14.86 -0.40
N GLU A 169 -8.21 15.65 0.60
CA GLU A 169 -9.56 15.68 1.16
C GLU A 169 -10.60 16.19 0.14
N LYS A 170 -10.21 17.15 -0.70
CA LYS A 170 -11.09 17.73 -1.72
C LYS A 170 -11.26 16.81 -2.93
N HIS A 171 -10.31 15.92 -3.15
CA HIS A 171 -10.29 15.02 -4.31
C HIS A 171 -10.01 13.56 -3.87
N PRO A 172 -11.00 12.87 -3.27
CA PRO A 172 -10.83 11.52 -2.74
C PRO A 172 -10.52 10.46 -3.81
N HIS A 173 -10.62 10.82 -5.09
CA HIS A 173 -10.23 10.01 -6.25
C HIS A 173 -8.73 10.15 -6.62
N ARG A 174 -7.96 10.90 -5.87
CA ARG A 174 -6.50 10.97 -6.03
C ARG A 174 -5.82 9.81 -5.31
N PRO A 175 -4.61 9.41 -5.73
CA PRO A 175 -3.85 8.40 -5.02
C PRO A 175 -3.62 8.76 -3.57
N VAL A 176 -3.47 7.73 -2.74
CA VAL A 176 -3.16 7.87 -1.31
C VAL A 176 -1.74 7.39 -1.09
N THR A 177 -0.96 8.15 -0.34
CA THR A 177 0.40 7.77 0.06
C THR A 177 0.39 7.30 1.50
N LEU A 178 1.02 6.14 1.73
CA LEU A 178 1.29 5.61 3.06
C LEU A 178 2.80 5.60 3.28
N GLN A 179 3.23 6.04 4.44
CA GLN A 179 4.65 6.08 4.78
C GLN A 179 4.88 5.51 6.18
N CYS A 180 5.92 4.71 6.29
CA CYS A 180 6.54 4.31 7.55
C CYS A 180 8.05 4.54 7.47
N GLU A 181 8.77 4.22 8.54
CA GLU A 181 10.23 4.44 8.63
C GLU A 181 11.03 3.76 7.49
N LEU A 182 10.62 2.54 7.09
CA LEU A 182 11.35 1.69 6.17
C LEU A 182 10.71 1.54 4.78
N ALA A 183 9.56 2.18 4.54
CA ALA A 183 8.89 2.07 3.25
C ALA A 183 7.90 3.21 3.01
N THR A 184 7.71 3.53 1.74
CA THR A 184 6.64 4.40 1.24
C THR A 184 5.81 3.63 0.22
N ALA A 185 4.48 3.75 0.31
CA ALA A 185 3.57 3.13 -0.65
C ALA A 185 2.62 4.16 -1.23
N ILE A 186 2.28 3.97 -2.50
CA ILE A 186 1.23 4.71 -3.20
C ILE A 186 0.15 3.72 -3.59
N ILE A 187 -1.10 4.02 -3.25
CA ILE A 187 -2.26 3.22 -3.64
C ILE A 187 -3.10 4.05 -4.60
N ALA A 188 -3.35 3.50 -5.79
CA ALA A 188 -4.24 4.10 -6.76
C ALA A 188 -5.67 4.20 -6.20
N PRO A 189 -6.37 5.29 -6.44
CA PRO A 189 -7.75 5.47 -6.01
C PRO A 189 -8.69 4.59 -6.82
N ILE A 190 -9.84 4.29 -6.25
CA ILE A 190 -10.95 3.69 -7.00
C ILE A 190 -11.71 4.82 -7.67
N ARG A 191 -11.83 4.71 -8.98
CA ARG A 191 -12.69 5.59 -9.78
C ARG A 191 -14.03 4.86 -9.99
N TYR A 192 -15.11 5.43 -9.50
CA TYR A 192 -16.44 5.05 -9.95
C TYR A 192 -16.65 5.71 -11.32
N MET A 193 -16.95 4.93 -12.33
CA MET A 193 -17.66 5.46 -13.49
C MET A 193 -19.13 5.56 -13.03
N ASP A 194 -19.58 6.78 -12.84
CA ASP A 194 -20.99 7.09 -12.63
C ASP A 194 -21.79 6.73 -13.86
#